data_ed3bb49220d3e26296945753209b09b6
#
_entry.id   ed3bb49220d3e26296945753209b09b6
#
_cell.length_a   1.000
_cell.length_b   1.000
_cell.length_c   1.000
_cell.angle_alpha   90.00
_cell.angle_beta   90.00
_cell.angle_gamma   90.00
#
_symmetry.space_group_name_H-M   'P 1'
#
loop_
_entity.id
_entity.type
_entity.pdbx_description
1 polymer ?
#
loop_
_entity_poly.entity_id
_entity_poly.type
_entity_poly.pdbx_seq_one_letter_code
_entity_poly.pdbx_strand_id
1 'polypeptide(L)'
;MSNFLSLCNTRASVRDYLPTLPTTEAIARVKEAVRLAPSACNKQPWRFFYVTNPEILAQLCQTYPRPWLTTAPALFVAVKNVAENWVRPADNHAHGDIDLAIAVEHLCLAAAEEGLGTCWICNFDIEACAAVLELSEEWQPVAMTPIGYPGEKHQDAGRKRKPADEVFVDLV
;
A
#
# COMPACT_ATOMS: atom_id res chain seq x y z
N MET A 1 1.38 -9.54 -21.83
CA MET A 1 0.73 -8.49 -21.00
C MET A 1 -0.41 -9.15 -20.24
N SER A 2 -0.43 -9.05 -18.94
CA SER A 2 -1.56 -9.56 -18.14
C SER A 2 -2.80 -8.72 -18.46
N ASN A 3 -3.95 -9.38 -18.63
CA ASN A 3 -5.23 -8.69 -18.70
C ASN A 3 -5.48 -8.07 -17.31
N PHE A 4 -5.95 -6.83 -17.24
CA PHE A 4 -6.21 -6.11 -15.98
C PHE A 4 -7.10 -6.92 -15.00
N LEU A 5 -8.14 -7.58 -15.49
CA LEU A 5 -8.99 -8.44 -14.66
C LEU A 5 -8.22 -9.65 -14.09
N SER A 6 -7.31 -10.23 -14.86
CA SER A 6 -6.42 -11.29 -14.37
C SER A 6 -5.53 -10.76 -13.25
N LEU A 7 -4.98 -9.56 -13.41
CA LEU A 7 -4.14 -8.91 -12.38
C LEU A 7 -4.93 -8.65 -11.09
N CYS A 8 -6.14 -8.09 -11.19
CA CYS A 8 -7.03 -7.92 -10.04
C CYS A 8 -7.35 -9.25 -9.33
N ASN A 9 -7.41 -10.34 -10.09
CA ASN A 9 -7.68 -11.66 -9.55
C ASN A 9 -6.45 -12.31 -8.90
N THR A 10 -5.26 -12.08 -9.42
CA THR A 10 -4.01 -12.66 -8.89
C THR A 10 -3.45 -11.89 -7.70
N ARG A 11 -3.64 -10.56 -7.63
CA ARG A 11 -3.18 -9.77 -6.49
C ARG A 11 -3.74 -10.34 -5.17
N ALA A 12 -2.89 -10.69 -4.24
CA ALA A 12 -3.25 -11.25 -2.94
C ALA A 12 -2.56 -10.50 -1.78
N SER A 13 -3.10 -10.63 -0.57
CA SER A 13 -2.41 -10.18 0.65
C SER A 13 -1.42 -11.25 1.09
N VAL A 14 -0.15 -11.04 0.77
CA VAL A 14 0.96 -11.93 1.10
C VAL A 14 1.45 -11.63 2.52
N ARG A 15 1.66 -12.67 3.32
CA ARG A 15 2.10 -12.60 4.72
C ARG A 15 3.24 -13.56 5.03
N ASP A 16 4.01 -13.92 4.04
CA ASP A 16 5.25 -14.68 4.12
C ASP A 16 6.12 -14.31 2.92
N TYR A 17 7.37 -13.94 3.15
CA TYR A 17 8.24 -13.38 2.12
C TYR A 17 9.58 -14.09 2.13
N LEU A 18 10.17 -14.21 0.93
CA LEU A 18 11.58 -14.57 0.79
C LEU A 18 12.47 -13.39 1.21
N PRO A 19 13.67 -13.66 1.74
CA PRO A 19 14.59 -12.60 2.21
C PRO A 19 15.22 -11.78 1.07
N THR A 20 15.03 -12.20 -0.17
CA THR A 20 15.58 -11.54 -1.36
C THR A 20 14.84 -10.23 -1.64
N LEU A 21 15.57 -9.13 -1.75
CA LEU A 21 15.03 -7.86 -2.19
C LEU A 21 14.51 -7.95 -3.63
N PRO A 22 13.38 -7.28 -3.95
CA PRO A 22 12.97 -7.08 -5.34
C PRO A 22 14.04 -6.36 -6.15
N THR A 23 14.08 -6.60 -7.46
CA THR A 23 15.01 -5.90 -8.35
C THR A 23 14.73 -4.40 -8.39
N THR A 24 15.77 -3.61 -8.66
CA THR A 24 15.65 -2.15 -8.79
C THR A 24 14.67 -1.75 -9.89
N GLU A 25 14.64 -2.52 -10.99
CA GLU A 25 13.75 -2.29 -12.13
C GLU A 25 12.28 -2.56 -11.76
N ALA A 26 11.99 -3.64 -11.01
CA ALA A 26 10.66 -3.93 -10.53
C ALA A 26 10.15 -2.82 -9.60
N ILE A 27 10.99 -2.40 -8.64
CA ILE A 27 10.65 -1.31 -7.73
C ILE A 27 10.48 0.03 -8.47
N ALA A 28 11.26 0.30 -9.51
CA ALA A 28 11.09 1.49 -10.34
C ALA A 28 9.71 1.52 -11.02
N ARG A 29 9.25 0.37 -11.57
CA ARG A 29 7.92 0.26 -12.19
C ARG A 29 6.79 0.42 -11.16
N VAL A 30 6.95 -0.16 -9.98
CA VAL A 30 5.99 0.02 -8.86
C VAL A 30 5.89 1.50 -8.46
N LYS A 31 7.03 2.18 -8.30
CA LYS A 31 7.07 3.63 -7.97
C LYS A 31 6.42 4.48 -9.06
N GLU A 32 6.63 4.14 -10.34
CA GLU A 32 6.02 4.85 -11.45
C GLU A 32 4.50 4.67 -11.47
N ALA A 33 3.98 3.46 -11.19
CA ALA A 33 2.55 3.22 -11.06
C ALA A 33 1.91 4.09 -9.96
N VAL A 34 2.57 4.20 -8.80
CA VAL A 34 2.15 5.10 -7.71
C VAL A 34 2.13 6.56 -8.17
N ARG A 35 3.18 7.01 -8.87
CA ARG A 35 3.29 8.39 -9.36
C ARG A 35 2.18 8.75 -10.35
N LEU A 36 1.68 7.78 -11.11
CA LEU A 36 0.62 7.96 -12.10
C LEU A 36 -0.80 7.87 -11.51
N ALA A 37 -0.94 7.60 -10.23
CA ALA A 37 -2.24 7.50 -9.58
C ALA A 37 -2.97 8.88 -9.61
N PRO A 38 -4.29 8.90 -9.88
CA PRO A 38 -5.07 10.12 -9.81
C PRO A 38 -5.34 10.55 -8.36
N SER A 39 -5.62 11.85 -8.18
CA SER A 39 -6.06 12.41 -6.91
C SER A 39 -7.09 13.51 -7.10
N ALA A 40 -7.82 13.86 -6.05
CA ALA A 40 -8.78 14.95 -6.08
C ALA A 40 -8.10 16.26 -6.50
N CYS A 41 -8.62 16.91 -7.53
CA CYS A 41 -8.05 18.13 -8.14
C CYS A 41 -6.56 18.01 -8.48
N ASN A 42 -6.06 16.78 -8.72
CA ASN A 42 -4.65 16.48 -9.00
C ASN A 42 -3.68 17.01 -7.92
N LYS A 43 -4.11 17.07 -6.66
CA LYS A 43 -3.30 17.60 -5.56
C LYS A 43 -2.14 16.70 -5.16
N GLN A 44 -2.27 15.38 -5.35
CA GLN A 44 -1.24 14.39 -5.04
C GLN A 44 -0.66 14.56 -3.61
N PRO A 45 -1.52 14.61 -2.57
CA PRO A 45 -1.13 14.98 -1.21
C PRO A 45 -0.48 13.81 -0.47
N TRP A 46 0.49 13.13 -1.10
CA TRP A 46 1.12 11.93 -0.57
C TRP A 46 2.63 11.91 -0.74
N ARG A 47 3.25 11.12 0.11
CA ARG A 47 4.64 10.70 -0.02
C ARG A 47 4.74 9.21 0.34
N PHE A 48 5.65 8.51 -0.33
CA PHE A 48 5.92 7.10 -0.08
C PHE A 48 7.39 6.92 0.31
N PHE A 49 7.61 6.30 1.46
CA PHE A 49 8.93 5.88 1.93
C PHE A 49 9.14 4.43 1.53
N TYR A 50 10.17 4.14 0.73
CA TYR A 50 10.61 2.78 0.46
C TYR A 50 11.76 2.44 1.38
N VAL A 51 11.51 1.55 2.33
CA VAL A 51 12.41 1.22 3.44
C VAL A 51 13.03 -0.15 3.19
N THR A 52 14.37 -0.19 3.10
CA THR A 52 15.19 -1.39 3.02
C THR A 52 16.29 -1.41 4.09
N ASN A 53 16.49 -0.29 4.80
CA ASN A 53 17.43 -0.24 5.91
C ASN A 53 16.95 -1.17 7.03
N PRO A 54 17.76 -2.16 7.47
CA PRO A 54 17.32 -3.18 8.43
C PRO A 54 16.91 -2.61 9.80
N GLU A 55 17.57 -1.55 10.26
CA GLU A 55 17.30 -0.95 11.57
C GLU A 55 15.95 -0.22 11.55
N ILE A 56 15.71 0.59 10.52
CA ILE A 56 14.44 1.31 10.34
C ILE A 56 13.29 0.31 10.10
N LEU A 57 13.54 -0.72 9.28
CA LEU A 57 12.56 -1.77 9.01
C LEU A 57 12.17 -2.51 10.30
N ALA A 58 13.13 -2.85 11.15
CA ALA A 58 12.87 -3.49 12.43
C ALA A 58 12.03 -2.61 13.36
N GLN A 59 12.30 -1.31 13.42
CA GLN A 59 11.52 -0.35 14.22
C GLN A 59 10.08 -0.22 13.67
N LEU A 60 9.91 -0.11 12.36
CA LEU A 60 8.57 -0.08 11.73
C LEU A 60 7.79 -1.36 11.98
N CYS A 61 8.43 -2.52 11.97
CA CYS A 61 7.78 -3.80 12.30
C CYS A 61 7.25 -3.82 13.75
N GLN A 62 7.85 -3.09 14.68
CA GLN A 62 7.36 -2.98 16.06
C GLN A 62 6.05 -2.18 16.15
N THR A 63 5.78 -1.27 15.23
CA THR A 63 4.52 -0.51 15.18
C THR A 63 3.30 -1.39 14.80
N TYR A 64 3.56 -2.56 14.22
CA TYR A 64 2.58 -3.59 13.90
C TYR A 64 3.13 -4.96 14.30
N PRO A 65 3.00 -5.39 15.56
CA PRO A 65 3.68 -6.55 16.12
C PRO A 65 3.06 -7.87 15.64
N ARG A 66 3.22 -8.17 14.37
CA ARG A 66 2.85 -9.44 13.74
C ARG A 66 4.09 -10.16 13.23
N PRO A 67 4.38 -11.38 13.71
CA PRO A 67 5.63 -12.08 13.37
C PRO A 67 5.89 -12.21 11.87
N TRP A 68 4.85 -12.37 11.05
CA TRP A 68 4.99 -12.50 9.62
C TRP A 68 5.56 -11.23 8.94
N LEU A 69 5.34 -10.03 9.51
CA LEU A 69 5.85 -8.79 8.91
C LEU A 69 7.37 -8.75 8.90
N THR A 70 8.02 -9.36 9.89
CA THR A 70 9.50 -9.40 9.98
C THR A 70 10.15 -10.26 8.89
N THR A 71 9.37 -11.03 8.13
CA THR A 71 9.89 -11.78 6.96
C THR A 71 10.04 -10.91 5.73
N ALA A 72 9.38 -9.74 5.68
CA ALA A 72 9.41 -8.86 4.52
C ALA A 72 10.79 -8.18 4.39
N PRO A 73 11.44 -8.27 3.21
CA PRO A 73 12.76 -7.67 2.99
C PRO A 73 12.69 -6.15 2.79
N ALA A 74 11.50 -5.61 2.48
CA ALA A 74 11.27 -4.19 2.28
C ALA A 74 9.84 -3.79 2.63
N LEU A 75 9.64 -2.50 2.91
CA LEU A 75 8.35 -1.93 3.28
C LEU A 75 8.15 -0.58 2.58
N PHE A 76 6.97 -0.35 2.03
CA PHE A 76 6.50 0.99 1.72
C PHE A 76 5.67 1.53 2.88
N VAL A 77 5.93 2.77 3.28
CA VAL A 77 5.05 3.53 4.18
C VAL A 77 4.46 4.68 3.38
N ALA A 78 3.14 4.72 3.28
CA ALA A 78 2.39 5.75 2.60
C ALA A 78 1.89 6.79 3.62
N VAL A 79 2.25 8.05 3.40
CA VAL A 79 1.88 9.17 4.28
C VAL A 79 1.14 10.22 3.47
N LYS A 80 0.14 10.86 4.09
CA LYS A 80 -0.59 12.00 3.49
C LYS A 80 -0.10 13.32 4.09
N ASN A 81 -0.12 14.37 3.27
CA ASN A 81 0.01 15.74 3.76
C ASN A 81 -1.38 16.28 4.14
N VAL A 82 -1.58 16.55 5.43
CA VAL A 82 -2.89 16.99 5.94
C VAL A 82 -3.23 18.44 5.54
N ALA A 83 -2.23 19.27 5.23
CA ALA A 83 -2.44 20.65 4.80
C ALA A 83 -2.79 20.75 3.29
N GLU A 84 -2.34 19.78 2.48
CA GLU A 84 -2.55 19.79 1.02
C GLU A 84 -3.78 18.99 0.58
N ASN A 85 -4.46 18.29 1.49
CA ASN A 85 -5.67 17.54 1.16
C ASN A 85 -6.70 18.40 0.42
N TRP A 86 -7.37 17.81 -0.56
CA TRP A 86 -8.62 18.37 -1.02
C TRP A 86 -9.71 18.12 0.01
N VAL A 87 -10.44 19.18 0.32
CA VAL A 87 -11.57 19.15 1.27
C VAL A 87 -12.85 19.39 0.50
N ARG A 88 -13.83 18.51 0.65
CA ARG A 88 -15.12 18.64 -0.01
C ARG A 88 -15.91 19.79 0.65
N PRO A 89 -16.31 20.84 -0.13
CA PRO A 89 -16.94 22.03 0.46
C PRO A 89 -18.30 21.76 1.14
N ALA A 90 -19.01 20.72 0.70
CA ALA A 90 -20.36 20.45 1.19
C ALA A 90 -20.43 19.98 2.65
N ASP A 91 -19.39 19.30 3.14
CA ASP A 91 -19.37 18.66 4.47
C ASP A 91 -18.00 18.71 5.15
N ASN A 92 -17.04 19.42 4.58
CA ASN A 92 -15.66 19.55 5.06
C ASN A 92 -14.92 18.19 5.16
N HIS A 93 -15.32 17.18 4.38
CA HIS A 93 -14.64 15.89 4.37
C HIS A 93 -13.31 15.97 3.62
N ALA A 94 -12.20 15.65 4.31
CA ALA A 94 -10.87 15.60 3.73
C ALA A 94 -10.67 14.30 2.93
N HIS A 95 -10.15 14.40 1.71
CA HIS A 95 -10.02 13.27 0.77
C HIS A 95 -8.63 12.62 0.71
N GLY A 96 -7.68 13.05 1.53
CA GLY A 96 -6.32 12.53 1.50
C GLY A 96 -6.21 11.02 1.67
N ASP A 97 -7.04 10.40 2.51
CA ASP A 97 -7.07 8.95 2.67
C ASP A 97 -7.62 8.23 1.43
N ILE A 98 -8.61 8.84 0.75
CA ILE A 98 -9.17 8.32 -0.51
C ILE A 98 -8.12 8.38 -1.61
N ASP A 99 -7.48 9.55 -1.78
CA ASP A 99 -6.43 9.75 -2.79
C ASP A 99 -5.27 8.78 -2.57
N LEU A 100 -4.82 8.66 -1.32
CA LEU A 100 -3.73 7.76 -0.97
C LEU A 100 -4.11 6.28 -1.17
N ALA A 101 -5.37 5.90 -0.87
CA ALA A 101 -5.86 4.55 -1.11
C ALA A 101 -5.78 4.16 -2.59
N ILE A 102 -6.08 5.07 -3.51
CA ILE A 102 -5.94 4.86 -4.96
C ILE A 102 -4.47 4.59 -5.30
N ALA A 103 -3.55 5.42 -4.79
CA ALA A 103 -2.12 5.28 -5.06
C ALA A 103 -1.54 3.97 -4.48
N VAL A 104 -1.99 3.54 -3.29
CA VAL A 104 -1.58 2.26 -2.68
C VAL A 104 -2.13 1.06 -3.47
N GLU A 105 -3.35 1.13 -4.05
CA GLU A 105 -3.83 0.03 -4.91
C GLU A 105 -3.03 -0.03 -6.22
N HIS A 106 -2.63 1.12 -6.82
CA HIS A 106 -1.68 1.13 -7.94
C HIS A 106 -0.37 0.43 -7.57
N LEU A 107 0.18 0.69 -6.38
CA LEU A 107 1.35 -0.01 -5.85
C LEU A 107 1.13 -1.52 -5.80
N CYS A 108 0.01 -1.96 -5.21
CA CYS A 108 -0.29 -3.37 -5.03
C CYS A 108 -0.49 -4.12 -6.35
N LEU A 109 -1.14 -3.49 -7.32
CA LEU A 109 -1.36 -4.08 -8.64
C LEU A 109 -0.05 -4.15 -9.45
N ALA A 110 0.75 -3.08 -9.46
CA ALA A 110 2.04 -3.06 -10.13
C ALA A 110 3.01 -4.08 -9.50
N ALA A 111 3.03 -4.21 -8.18
CA ALA A 111 3.82 -5.23 -7.50
C ALA A 111 3.39 -6.65 -7.93
N ALA A 112 2.08 -6.92 -8.02
CA ALA A 112 1.57 -8.21 -8.48
C ALA A 112 1.94 -8.50 -9.94
N GLU A 113 1.98 -7.49 -10.83
CA GLU A 113 2.44 -7.63 -12.21
C GLU A 113 3.92 -8.03 -12.28
N GLU A 114 4.73 -7.58 -11.33
CA GLU A 114 6.15 -7.93 -11.19
C GLU A 114 6.37 -9.26 -10.44
N GLY A 115 5.31 -10.02 -10.12
CA GLY A 115 5.41 -11.25 -9.34
C GLY A 115 5.74 -11.02 -7.86
N LEU A 116 5.59 -9.79 -7.36
CA LEU A 116 5.83 -9.43 -5.98
C LEU A 116 4.55 -9.53 -5.15
N GLY A 117 4.72 -9.95 -3.91
CA GLY A 117 3.66 -9.96 -2.90
C GLY A 117 3.59 -8.65 -2.13
N THR A 118 2.39 -8.24 -1.77
CA THR A 118 2.11 -7.09 -0.91
C THR A 118 1.03 -7.43 0.11
N CYS A 119 0.92 -6.64 1.17
CA CYS A 119 -0.21 -6.70 2.08
C CYS A 119 -0.52 -5.29 2.58
N TRP A 120 -1.76 -4.84 2.39
CA TRP A 120 -2.18 -3.53 2.89
C TRP A 120 -2.44 -3.59 4.39
N ILE A 121 -1.72 -2.76 5.17
CA ILE A 121 -1.81 -2.66 6.63
C ILE A 121 -2.20 -1.23 7.00
N CYS A 122 -3.33 -1.06 7.71
CA CYS A 122 -3.75 0.22 8.28
C CYS A 122 -3.84 0.18 9.83
N ASN A 123 -3.88 -1.02 10.43
CA ASN A 123 -3.99 -1.17 11.88
C ASN A 123 -2.61 -1.27 12.52
N PHE A 124 -1.90 -0.15 12.64
CA PHE A 124 -0.58 -0.04 13.26
C PHE A 124 -0.52 1.22 14.14
N ASP A 125 0.51 1.34 14.96
CA ASP A 125 0.76 2.53 15.77
C ASP A 125 1.26 3.68 14.88
N ILE A 126 0.35 4.64 14.62
CA ILE A 126 0.58 5.76 13.70
C ILE A 126 1.62 6.73 14.27
N GLU A 127 1.57 7.00 15.58
CA GLU A 127 2.48 7.94 16.24
C GLU A 127 3.90 7.38 16.29
N ALA A 128 4.05 6.12 16.66
CA ALA A 128 5.33 5.44 16.63
C ALA A 128 5.91 5.36 15.21
N CYS A 129 5.09 5.09 14.20
CA CYS A 129 5.51 5.08 12.81
C CYS A 129 5.99 6.46 12.34
N ALA A 130 5.27 7.53 12.71
CA ALA A 130 5.66 8.90 12.40
C ALA A 130 7.00 9.27 13.06
N ALA A 131 7.20 8.86 14.30
CA ALA A 131 8.45 9.08 15.03
C ALA A 131 9.65 8.35 14.38
N VAL A 132 9.47 7.09 13.96
CA VAL A 132 10.53 6.31 13.27
C VAL A 132 10.95 6.97 11.94
N LEU A 133 10.00 7.59 11.24
CA LEU A 133 10.24 8.27 9.96
C LEU A 133 10.57 9.76 10.12
N GLU A 134 10.65 10.25 11.35
CA GLU A 134 10.94 11.66 11.67
C GLU A 134 10.02 12.64 10.92
N LEU A 135 8.73 12.32 10.89
CA LEU A 135 7.75 13.12 10.16
C LEU A 135 7.41 14.42 10.92
N SER A 136 7.24 15.51 10.16
CA SER A 136 6.62 16.73 10.69
C SER A 136 5.10 16.54 10.85
N GLU A 137 4.45 17.39 11.65
CA GLU A 137 3.03 17.34 11.95
C GLU A 137 2.11 17.39 10.71
N GLU A 138 2.63 17.91 9.59
CA GLU A 138 1.90 17.95 8.32
C GLU A 138 1.77 16.58 7.65
N TRP A 139 2.61 15.60 8.01
CA TRP A 139 2.64 14.29 7.39
C TRP A 139 2.11 13.23 8.34
N GLN A 140 1.07 12.55 7.92
CA GLN A 140 0.43 11.48 8.69
C GLN A 140 0.54 10.14 7.99
N PRO A 141 1.10 9.09 8.65
CA PRO A 141 1.08 7.74 8.14
C PRO A 141 -0.35 7.22 7.98
N VAL A 142 -0.63 6.54 6.87
CA VAL A 142 -1.97 6.00 6.56
C VAL A 142 -1.91 4.50 6.30
N ALA A 143 -0.89 4.04 5.60
CA ALA A 143 -0.76 2.62 5.29
C ALA A 143 0.70 2.18 5.26
N MET A 144 0.94 0.94 5.69
CA MET A 144 2.18 0.21 5.45
C MET A 144 1.91 -0.92 4.45
N THR A 145 2.84 -1.13 3.53
CA THR A 145 2.73 -2.17 2.51
C THR A 145 4.09 -2.88 2.39
N PRO A 146 4.28 -4.03 3.07
CA PRO A 146 5.46 -4.87 2.83
C PRO A 146 5.49 -5.31 1.37
N ILE A 147 6.70 -5.45 0.82
CA ILE A 147 6.90 -5.85 -0.56
C ILE A 147 8.09 -6.80 -0.68
N GLY A 148 7.92 -7.88 -1.42
CA GLY A 148 8.94 -8.90 -1.64
C GLY A 148 8.40 -10.07 -2.45
N TYR A 149 9.23 -11.04 -2.76
CA TYR A 149 8.78 -12.28 -3.37
C TYR A 149 7.99 -13.10 -2.34
N PRO A 150 6.82 -13.68 -2.71
CA PRO A 150 6.06 -14.53 -1.81
C PRO A 150 6.90 -15.71 -1.31
N GLY A 151 6.83 -15.99 -0.01
CA GLY A 151 7.50 -17.13 0.61
C GLY A 151 6.75 -18.44 0.39
N GLU A 152 7.40 -19.54 0.73
CA GLU A 152 6.87 -20.90 0.51
C GLU A 152 5.60 -21.20 1.33
N LYS A 153 5.41 -20.50 2.46
CA LYS A 153 4.23 -20.65 3.33
C LYS A 153 3.05 -19.81 2.87
N HIS A 154 3.24 -18.98 1.82
CA HIS A 154 2.15 -18.21 1.26
C HIS A 154 1.15 -19.16 0.59
N GLN A 155 -0.07 -19.20 1.12
CA GLN A 155 -1.19 -19.90 0.52
C GLN A 155 -2.20 -18.88 0.03
N ASP A 156 -2.50 -18.89 -1.26
CA ASP A 156 -3.64 -18.13 -1.78
C ASP A 156 -4.93 -18.86 -1.35
N ALA A 157 -5.47 -18.43 -0.22
CA ALA A 157 -6.64 -19.05 0.40
C ALA A 157 -7.95 -18.86 -0.38
N GLY A 158 -7.88 -18.42 -1.63
CA GLY A 158 -9.06 -18.13 -2.45
C GLY A 158 -9.91 -17.02 -1.83
N ARG A 159 -10.07 -15.91 -2.53
CA ARG A 159 -10.81 -14.76 -2.00
C ARG A 159 -12.28 -14.89 -2.34
N LYS A 160 -13.11 -15.03 -1.31
CA LYS A 160 -14.56 -14.89 -1.51
C LYS A 160 -14.87 -13.44 -1.90
N ARG A 161 -15.69 -13.26 -2.91
CA ARG A 161 -16.27 -11.99 -3.31
C ARG A 161 -17.78 -12.09 -3.22
N LYS A 162 -18.41 -10.98 -2.90
CA LYS A 162 -19.87 -10.87 -3.02
C LYS A 162 -20.28 -11.09 -4.46
N PRO A 163 -21.45 -11.68 -4.72
CA PRO A 163 -22.01 -11.74 -6.07
C PRO A 163 -22.28 -10.34 -6.63
N ALA A 164 -22.34 -10.23 -7.95
CA ALA A 164 -22.40 -8.91 -8.61
C ALA A 164 -23.67 -8.11 -8.23
N ASP A 165 -24.78 -8.77 -8.05
CA ASP A 165 -26.07 -8.19 -7.67
C ASP A 165 -26.11 -7.62 -6.23
N GLU A 166 -25.21 -8.07 -5.35
CA GLU A 166 -25.02 -7.43 -4.04
C GLU A 166 -24.12 -6.18 -4.08
N VAL A 167 -23.35 -6.01 -5.15
CA VAL A 167 -22.36 -4.94 -5.29
C VAL A 167 -22.83 -3.83 -6.22
N PHE A 168 -23.60 -4.18 -7.25
CA PHE A 168 -24.08 -3.26 -8.27
C PHE A 168 -25.61 -3.22 -8.28
N VAL A 169 -26.16 -2.03 -8.43
CA VAL A 169 -27.58 -1.79 -8.64
C VAL A 169 -27.74 -0.99 -9.93
N ASP A 170 -28.37 -1.59 -10.93
CA ASP A 170 -28.66 -0.92 -12.19
C ASP A 170 -29.99 -0.15 -12.06
N LEU A 171 -29.94 1.16 -12.21
CA LEU A 171 -31.10 2.03 -12.27
C LEU A 171 -31.37 2.34 -13.75
N VAL A 172 -32.31 1.62 -14.34
CA VAL A 172 -32.74 1.72 -15.76
C VAL A 172 -34.10 2.33 -15.90
#